data_7bb9ace96ed7aa70200fede68e8b852c
#
_entry.id   7bb9ace96ed7aa70200fede68e8b852c
#
_cell.length_a   1.000
_cell.length_b   1.000
_cell.length_c   1.000
_cell.angle_alpha   90.00
_cell.angle_beta   90.00
_cell.angle_gamma   90.00
#
_symmetry.space_group_name_H-M   'P 1'
#
loop_
_entity.id
_entity.type
_entity.pdbx_description
1 polymer ?
#
loop_
_entity_poly.entity_id
_entity_poly.type
_entity_poly.pdbx_seq_one_letter_code
_entity_poly.pdbx_strand_id
1 'polypeptide(L)'
;RSLTEPIVKETFRPWLEENKNEINAHKILNLKVCDPAMGSGAFLVAACRFLANFLVKAWERDEYPEEFNNSFDKDNYARRLVAQNCIYGVDKNIFAVNLAKLSIWLITLNKDLPFTFLDHALKSGNSLVGHSVEEIKNNLKYIHKQLSIFTNQNKVINNISYEWIEKSNSGQK
;
A
#
# COMPACT_ATOMS: atom_id res chain seq x y z
N ARG A 1 20.65 7.20 -2.90
CA ARG A 1 20.25 6.97 -4.30
C ARG A 1 21.04 5.84 -4.97
N SER A 2 22.34 5.67 -4.69
CA SER A 2 23.17 4.72 -5.44
C SER A 2 22.92 3.23 -5.15
N LEU A 3 22.40 2.87 -3.98
CA LEU A 3 22.22 1.47 -3.59
C LEU A 3 20.77 0.97 -3.74
N THR A 4 19.76 1.80 -3.47
CA THR A 4 18.37 1.39 -3.47
C THR A 4 17.81 1.15 -4.88
N GLU A 5 18.16 1.98 -5.86
CA GLU A 5 17.64 1.86 -7.22
C GLU A 5 18.02 0.55 -7.93
N PRO A 6 19.30 0.08 -7.89
CA PRO A 6 19.65 -1.22 -8.46
C PRO A 6 18.93 -2.39 -7.80
N ILE A 7 18.80 -2.37 -6.45
CA ILE A 7 18.11 -3.43 -5.71
C ILE A 7 16.64 -3.49 -6.09
N VAL A 8 15.97 -2.34 -6.15
CA VAL A 8 14.57 -2.25 -6.57
C VAL A 8 14.38 -2.78 -8.00
N LYS A 9 15.25 -2.42 -8.94
CA LYS A 9 15.20 -2.96 -10.31
C LYS A 9 15.31 -4.47 -10.35
N GLU A 10 16.25 -5.04 -9.60
CA GLU A 10 16.44 -6.48 -9.51
C GLU A 10 15.23 -7.18 -8.86
N THR A 11 14.62 -6.57 -7.84
CA THR A 11 13.42 -7.09 -7.18
C THR A 11 12.23 -7.19 -8.14
N PHE A 12 12.05 -6.18 -9.02
CA PHE A 12 10.94 -6.17 -9.98
C PHE A 12 11.25 -6.90 -11.29
N ARG A 13 12.53 -7.24 -11.57
CA ARG A 13 12.92 -7.90 -12.82
C ARG A 13 12.11 -9.16 -13.14
N PRO A 14 11.94 -10.15 -12.23
CA PRO A 14 11.19 -11.35 -12.53
C PRO A 14 9.74 -11.03 -12.94
N TRP A 15 9.08 -10.14 -12.21
CA TRP A 15 7.72 -9.72 -12.52
C TRP A 15 7.61 -9.02 -13.88
N LEU A 16 8.61 -8.17 -14.22
CA LEU A 16 8.66 -7.49 -15.51
C LEU A 16 8.88 -8.46 -16.67
N GLU A 17 9.73 -9.46 -16.49
CA GLU A 17 9.99 -10.49 -17.50
C GLU A 17 8.78 -11.36 -17.75
N GLU A 18 8.08 -11.78 -16.68
CA GLU A 18 6.88 -12.58 -16.75
C GLU A 18 5.70 -11.83 -17.41
N ASN A 19 5.60 -10.53 -17.21
CA ASN A 19 4.50 -9.70 -17.71
C ASN A 19 4.86 -8.83 -18.92
N LYS A 20 6.00 -9.03 -19.56
CA LYS A 20 6.63 -8.12 -20.53
C LYS A 20 5.69 -7.58 -21.63
N ASN A 21 4.74 -8.40 -22.10
CA ASN A 21 3.82 -8.05 -23.20
C ASN A 21 2.43 -7.55 -22.71
N GLU A 22 2.19 -7.58 -21.41
CA GLU A 22 0.86 -7.34 -20.84
C GLU A 22 0.87 -6.31 -19.69
N ILE A 23 1.98 -5.58 -19.50
CA ILE A 23 2.08 -4.56 -18.46
C ILE A 23 1.11 -3.43 -18.81
N ASN A 24 0.08 -3.25 -17.98
CA ASN A 24 -0.90 -2.17 -18.07
C ASN A 24 -1.11 -1.52 -16.70
N ALA A 25 -1.84 -0.42 -16.66
CA ALA A 25 -2.09 0.34 -15.45
C ALA A 25 -2.73 -0.52 -14.34
N HIS A 26 -3.69 -1.37 -14.69
CA HIS A 26 -4.38 -2.24 -13.75
C HIS A 26 -3.44 -3.26 -13.10
N LYS A 27 -2.58 -3.94 -13.90
CA LYS A 27 -1.58 -4.89 -13.38
C LYS A 27 -0.59 -4.21 -12.43
N ILE A 28 -0.14 -2.98 -12.76
CA ILE A 28 0.78 -2.23 -11.92
C ILE A 28 0.11 -1.85 -10.59
N LEU A 29 -1.10 -1.31 -10.62
CA LEU A 29 -1.80 -0.86 -9.42
C LEU A 29 -2.29 -2.01 -8.52
N ASN A 30 -2.37 -3.23 -9.04
CA ASN A 30 -2.66 -4.43 -8.25
C ASN A 30 -1.44 -5.03 -7.55
N LEU A 31 -0.22 -4.60 -7.89
CA LEU A 31 0.98 -5.03 -7.16
C LEU A 31 0.94 -4.56 -5.71
N LYS A 32 1.38 -5.46 -4.82
CA LYS A 32 1.55 -5.17 -3.40
C LYS A 32 3.01 -5.33 -3.02
N VAL A 33 3.65 -4.22 -2.70
CA VAL A 33 5.06 -4.13 -2.30
C VAL A 33 5.10 -3.87 -0.81
N CYS A 34 5.64 -4.80 -0.05
CA CYS A 34 5.75 -4.68 1.40
C CYS A 34 7.21 -4.76 1.83
N ASP A 35 7.65 -3.76 2.59
CA ASP A 35 8.93 -3.78 3.29
C ASP A 35 8.68 -4.03 4.78
N PRO A 36 9.02 -5.22 5.30
CA PRO A 36 8.76 -5.58 6.70
C PRO A 36 9.73 -4.93 7.71
N ALA A 37 10.73 -4.20 7.24
CA ALA A 37 11.72 -3.48 8.06
C ALA A 37 12.10 -2.16 7.39
N MET A 38 11.08 -1.36 7.05
CA MET A 38 11.17 -0.25 6.08
C MET A 38 12.08 0.90 6.53
N GLY A 39 12.42 1.03 7.82
CA GLY A 39 13.16 2.16 8.32
C GLY A 39 12.49 3.48 7.97
N SER A 40 13.25 4.41 7.38
CA SER A 40 12.75 5.69 6.85
C SER A 40 12.07 5.58 5.47
N GLY A 41 11.86 4.38 4.95
CA GLY A 41 11.14 4.13 3.70
C GLY A 41 11.96 4.32 2.43
N ALA A 42 13.29 4.28 2.48
CA ALA A 42 14.14 4.54 1.31
C ALA A 42 13.86 3.58 0.14
N PHE A 43 13.68 2.27 0.41
CA PHE A 43 13.31 1.28 -0.60
C PHE A 43 11.88 1.50 -1.10
N LEU A 44 10.94 1.81 -0.23
CA LEU A 44 9.56 2.09 -0.61
C LEU A 44 9.43 3.34 -1.49
N VAL A 45 10.21 4.38 -1.20
CA VAL A 45 10.31 5.58 -2.05
C VAL A 45 10.87 5.24 -3.42
N ALA A 46 11.92 4.42 -3.50
CA ALA A 46 12.51 3.99 -4.76
C ALA A 46 11.53 3.09 -5.55
N ALA A 47 10.85 2.16 -4.89
CA ALA A 47 9.82 1.30 -5.49
C ALA A 47 8.64 2.12 -6.01
N CYS A 48 8.16 3.10 -5.24
CA CYS A 48 7.08 4.00 -5.65
C CYS A 48 7.44 4.75 -6.93
N ARG A 49 8.63 5.35 -7.00
CA ARG A 49 9.11 6.03 -8.21
C ARG A 49 9.26 5.09 -9.40
N PHE A 50 9.80 3.90 -9.14
CA PHE A 50 10.00 2.89 -10.18
C PHE A 50 8.67 2.47 -10.82
N LEU A 51 7.68 2.07 -10.00
CA LEU A 51 6.38 1.67 -10.48
C LEU A 51 5.60 2.83 -11.13
N ALA A 52 5.70 4.06 -10.59
CA ALA A 52 5.08 5.23 -11.17
C ALA A 52 5.58 5.51 -12.59
N ASN A 53 6.88 5.34 -12.85
CA ASN A 53 7.43 5.47 -14.20
C ASN A 53 6.85 4.44 -15.19
N PHE A 54 6.60 3.20 -14.74
CA PHE A 54 5.92 2.19 -15.57
C PHE A 54 4.44 2.53 -15.77
N LEU A 55 3.78 3.08 -14.75
CA LEU A 55 2.39 3.49 -14.82
C LEU A 55 2.17 4.62 -15.84
N VAL A 56 3.04 5.65 -15.83
CA VAL A 56 3.00 6.73 -16.84
C VAL A 56 3.19 6.18 -18.25
N LYS A 57 4.16 5.27 -18.46
CA LYS A 57 4.36 4.63 -19.77
C LYS A 57 3.18 3.77 -20.21
N ALA A 58 2.50 3.11 -19.29
CA ALA A 58 1.30 2.35 -19.59
C ALA A 58 0.16 3.29 -20.03
N TRP A 59 -0.04 4.41 -19.37
CA TRP A 59 -1.03 5.41 -19.77
C TRP A 59 -0.72 6.07 -21.11
N GLU A 60 0.56 6.36 -21.40
CA GLU A 60 0.96 6.93 -22.70
C GLU A 60 0.67 5.99 -23.87
N ARG A 61 0.64 4.66 -23.60
CA ARG A 61 0.32 3.64 -24.60
C ARG A 61 -1.18 3.37 -24.70
N ASP A 62 -1.86 3.25 -23.54
CA ASP A 62 -3.22 2.70 -23.48
C ASP A 62 -4.29 3.81 -23.37
N GLU A 63 -4.18 4.77 -22.56
CA GLU A 63 -4.98 5.97 -22.32
C GLU A 63 -4.86 6.41 -20.86
N TYR A 64 -5.03 7.71 -20.62
CA TYR A 64 -5.05 8.25 -19.25
C TYR A 64 -6.40 7.97 -18.57
N PRO A 65 -6.42 7.80 -17.22
CA PRO A 65 -7.68 7.72 -16.48
C PRO A 65 -8.55 8.95 -16.70
N GLU A 66 -9.87 8.78 -16.73
CA GLU A 66 -10.83 9.89 -16.90
C GLU A 66 -10.70 10.97 -15.81
N GLU A 67 -10.29 10.57 -14.60
CA GLU A 67 -10.05 11.47 -13.48
C GLU A 67 -8.76 12.29 -13.65
N PHE A 68 -7.91 11.95 -14.64
CA PHE A 68 -6.70 12.69 -14.91
C PHE A 68 -7.05 14.03 -15.57
N ASN A 69 -6.99 15.09 -14.79
CA ASN A 69 -7.10 16.45 -15.32
C ASN A 69 -5.71 16.96 -15.72
N ASN A 70 -5.57 17.50 -16.92
CA ASN A 70 -4.30 18.03 -17.48
C ASN A 70 -3.64 19.13 -16.62
N SER A 71 -4.28 19.60 -15.56
CA SER A 71 -3.69 20.50 -14.57
C SER A 71 -2.72 19.84 -13.59
N PHE A 72 -2.69 18.50 -13.54
CA PHE A 72 -1.79 17.75 -12.66
C PHE A 72 -0.53 17.29 -13.41
N ASP A 73 0.60 17.32 -12.70
CA ASP A 73 1.82 16.66 -13.15
C ASP A 73 1.58 15.13 -13.15
N LYS A 74 1.70 14.53 -14.35
CA LYS A 74 1.52 13.09 -14.59
C LYS A 74 2.32 12.24 -13.61
N ASP A 75 3.57 12.61 -13.39
CA ASP A 75 4.50 11.86 -12.54
C ASP A 75 4.04 11.89 -11.08
N ASN A 76 3.58 13.04 -10.60
CA ASN A 76 3.07 13.16 -9.23
C ASN A 76 1.76 12.40 -9.05
N TYR A 77 0.87 12.45 -10.04
CA TYR A 77 -0.37 11.68 -10.02
C TYR A 77 -0.10 10.16 -10.02
N ALA A 78 0.81 9.68 -10.86
CA ALA A 78 1.23 8.30 -10.89
C ALA A 78 1.85 7.85 -9.55
N ARG A 79 2.76 8.64 -8.97
CA ARG A 79 3.36 8.35 -7.66
C ARG A 79 2.30 8.25 -6.56
N ARG A 80 1.31 9.13 -6.59
CA ARG A 80 0.20 9.12 -5.64
C ARG A 80 -0.60 7.81 -5.73
N LEU A 81 -1.03 7.41 -6.93
CA LEU A 81 -1.79 6.18 -7.11
C LEU A 81 -0.99 4.94 -6.69
N VAL A 82 0.30 4.90 -7.04
CA VAL A 82 1.18 3.82 -6.61
C VAL A 82 1.35 3.82 -5.09
N ALA A 83 1.55 4.97 -4.47
CA ALA A 83 1.69 5.06 -3.01
C ALA A 83 0.42 4.56 -2.28
N GLN A 84 -0.76 4.89 -2.81
CA GLN A 84 -2.03 4.48 -2.22
C GLN A 84 -2.35 3.00 -2.40
N ASN A 85 -2.01 2.43 -3.57
CA ASN A 85 -2.46 1.10 -3.94
C ASN A 85 -1.40 0.02 -3.74
N CYS A 86 -0.11 0.37 -3.89
CA CYS A 86 0.96 -0.62 -4.01
C CYS A 86 1.88 -0.70 -2.79
N ILE A 87 2.05 0.40 -2.03
CA ILE A 87 3.12 0.53 -1.05
C ILE A 87 2.63 0.19 0.36
N TYR A 88 3.31 -0.76 0.98
CA TYR A 88 3.07 -1.20 2.37
C TYR A 88 4.39 -1.31 3.11
N GLY A 89 4.37 -1.06 4.41
CA GLY A 89 5.58 -1.16 5.20
C GLY A 89 5.33 -1.28 6.69
N VAL A 90 6.26 -1.92 7.36
CA VAL A 90 6.27 -2.06 8.82
C VAL A 90 7.65 -1.69 9.35
N ASP A 91 7.68 -1.00 10.47
CA ASP A 91 8.91 -0.81 11.24
C ASP A 91 8.60 -0.79 12.73
N LYS A 92 9.52 -1.31 13.53
CA LYS A 92 9.38 -1.34 14.99
C LYS A 92 9.49 0.07 15.60
N ASN A 93 10.26 0.94 14.93
CA ASN A 93 10.51 2.31 15.40
C ASN A 93 9.44 3.26 14.84
N ILE A 94 8.59 3.80 15.69
CA ILE A 94 7.53 4.73 15.31
C ILE A 94 8.06 6.01 14.64
N PHE A 95 9.25 6.48 15.02
CA PHE A 95 9.87 7.65 14.39
C PHE A 95 10.29 7.33 12.94
N ALA A 96 10.81 6.12 12.69
CA ALA A 96 11.13 5.66 11.35
C ALA A 96 9.86 5.56 10.49
N VAL A 97 8.76 5.04 11.03
CA VAL A 97 7.45 4.99 10.35
C VAL A 97 6.97 6.39 9.96
N ASN A 98 7.04 7.35 10.87
CA ASN A 98 6.63 8.73 10.59
C ASN A 98 7.52 9.38 9.54
N LEU A 99 8.83 9.10 9.57
CA LEU A 99 9.77 9.59 8.55
C LEU A 99 9.50 8.93 7.19
N ALA A 100 9.16 7.65 7.15
CA ALA A 100 8.76 6.95 5.92
C ALA A 100 7.48 7.56 5.32
N LYS A 101 6.45 7.82 6.14
CA LYS A 101 5.23 8.52 5.72
C LYS A 101 5.55 9.89 5.13
N LEU A 102 6.38 10.68 5.81
CA LEU A 102 6.81 11.99 5.32
C LEU A 102 7.57 11.87 4.00
N SER A 103 8.48 10.90 3.88
CA SER A 103 9.28 10.68 2.68
C SER A 103 8.41 10.35 1.46
N ILE A 104 7.39 9.49 1.63
CA ILE A 104 6.45 9.13 0.57
C ILE A 104 5.50 10.30 0.26
N TRP A 105 5.01 11.00 1.29
CA TRP A 105 4.18 12.18 1.10
C TRP A 105 4.90 13.26 0.27
N LEU A 106 6.18 13.51 0.56
CA LEU A 106 6.98 14.51 -0.17
C LEU A 106 7.18 14.16 -1.66
N ILE A 107 7.27 12.89 -2.01
CA ILE A 107 7.44 12.50 -3.42
C ILE A 107 6.12 12.52 -4.21
N THR A 108 4.99 12.50 -3.54
CA THR A 108 3.67 12.61 -4.17
C THR A 108 3.24 14.06 -4.41
N LEU A 109 3.86 15.03 -3.74
CA LEU A 109 3.68 16.49 -3.83
C LEU A 109 2.21 16.95 -3.94
N ASN A 110 1.30 16.28 -3.28
CA ASN A 110 -0.10 16.66 -3.32
C ASN A 110 -0.46 17.46 -2.06
N LYS A 111 -0.66 18.77 -2.23
CA LYS A 111 -1.04 19.70 -1.17
C LYS A 111 -2.44 19.41 -0.60
N ASP A 112 -3.29 18.76 -1.39
CA ASP A 112 -4.70 18.53 -1.07
C ASP A 112 -4.93 17.21 -0.31
N LEU A 113 -3.90 16.35 -0.20
CA LEU A 113 -4.00 15.11 0.57
C LEU A 113 -3.47 15.29 1.98
N PRO A 114 -4.25 14.89 2.98
CA PRO A 114 -3.79 14.86 4.36
C PRO A 114 -2.63 13.89 4.51
N PHE A 115 -1.69 14.20 5.41
CA PHE A 115 -0.54 13.34 5.73
C PHE A 115 -0.95 11.91 6.15
N THR A 116 -2.16 11.76 6.63
CA THR A 116 -2.73 10.49 7.13
C THR A 116 -3.13 9.48 6.05
N PHE A 117 -3.04 9.85 4.76
CA PHE A 117 -3.48 8.95 3.67
C PHE A 117 -2.69 7.63 3.61
N LEU A 118 -1.49 7.57 4.20
CA LEU A 118 -0.66 6.36 4.29
C LEU A 118 -0.84 5.58 5.60
N ASP A 119 -1.70 6.03 6.50
CA ASP A 119 -1.86 5.39 7.82
C ASP A 119 -2.40 3.96 7.74
N HIS A 120 -3.10 3.63 6.68
CA HIS A 120 -3.56 2.27 6.42
C HIS A 120 -2.44 1.32 5.99
N ALA A 121 -1.41 1.83 5.32
CA ALA A 121 -0.38 1.06 4.65
C ALA A 121 0.96 0.98 5.42
N LEU A 122 1.33 2.05 6.14
CA LEU A 122 2.57 2.13 6.89
C LEU A 122 2.29 2.02 8.39
N LYS A 123 2.73 0.91 8.99
CA LYS A 123 2.41 0.54 10.36
C LYS A 123 3.66 0.46 11.25
N SER A 124 3.48 0.82 12.53
CA SER A 124 4.46 0.50 13.56
C SER A 124 4.16 -0.86 14.15
N GLY A 125 5.17 -1.73 14.23
CA GLY A 125 5.03 -3.06 14.77
C GLY A 125 6.27 -3.91 14.57
N ASN A 126 6.28 -5.07 15.19
CA ASN A 126 7.34 -6.06 15.01
C ASN A 126 6.88 -7.10 13.98
N SER A 127 7.42 -7.04 12.78
CA SER A 127 7.08 -7.94 11.67
C SER A 127 7.52 -9.40 11.89
N LEU A 128 8.40 -9.65 12.85
CA LEU A 128 8.88 -11.01 13.18
C LEU A 128 8.03 -11.69 14.26
N VAL A 129 7.21 -10.92 14.97
CA VAL A 129 6.32 -11.44 16.02
C VAL A 129 4.89 -11.35 15.50
N GLY A 130 4.39 -12.48 15.02
CA GLY A 130 3.01 -12.62 14.57
C GLY A 130 2.06 -13.05 15.67
N HIS A 131 0.77 -12.89 15.42
CA HIS A 131 -0.30 -13.51 16.19
C HIS A 131 -0.85 -14.71 15.45
N SER A 132 -1.22 -15.76 16.19
CA SER A 132 -1.96 -16.87 15.59
C SER A 132 -3.33 -16.40 15.07
N VAL A 133 -3.88 -17.11 14.10
CA VAL A 133 -5.22 -16.79 13.55
C VAL A 133 -6.28 -16.81 14.67
N GLU A 134 -6.09 -17.67 15.67
CA GLU A 134 -6.99 -17.79 16.82
C GLU A 134 -6.90 -16.57 17.75
N GLU A 135 -5.69 -16.08 18.03
CA GLU A 135 -5.49 -14.82 18.77
C GLU A 135 -6.09 -13.63 18.06
N ILE A 136 -5.90 -13.53 16.74
CA ILE A 136 -6.51 -12.44 15.93
C ILE A 136 -8.03 -12.51 16.02
N LYS A 137 -8.63 -13.70 15.86
CA LYS A 137 -10.08 -13.88 15.98
C LYS A 137 -10.61 -13.50 17.36
N ASN A 138 -9.90 -13.87 18.42
CA ASN A 138 -10.30 -13.56 19.79
C ASN A 138 -10.17 -12.05 20.08
N ASN A 139 -9.10 -11.40 19.62
CA ASN A 139 -8.92 -9.95 19.76
C ASN A 139 -9.99 -9.17 18.97
N LEU A 140 -10.33 -9.61 17.77
CA LEU A 140 -11.41 -9.00 16.99
C LEU A 140 -12.78 -9.14 17.67
N LYS A 141 -13.09 -10.32 18.27
CA LYS A 141 -14.32 -10.51 19.07
C LYS A 141 -14.34 -9.59 20.29
N TYR A 142 -13.21 -9.41 20.95
CA TYR A 142 -13.10 -8.52 22.12
C TYR A 142 -13.34 -7.05 21.71
N ILE A 143 -12.71 -6.58 20.64
CA ILE A 143 -12.90 -5.24 20.10
C ILE A 143 -14.34 -5.02 19.67
N HIS A 144 -14.94 -6.00 18.99
CA HIS A 144 -16.33 -5.94 18.56
C HIS A 144 -17.30 -5.85 19.75
N LYS A 145 -17.04 -6.61 20.81
CA LYS A 145 -17.83 -6.54 22.05
C LYS A 145 -17.71 -5.18 22.74
N GLN A 146 -16.53 -4.58 22.77
CA GLN A 146 -16.33 -3.24 23.32
C GLN A 146 -17.03 -2.16 22.48
N LEU A 147 -16.88 -2.20 21.16
CA LEU A 147 -17.55 -1.25 20.27
C LEU A 147 -19.09 -1.35 20.34
N SER A 148 -19.65 -2.55 20.52
CA SER A 148 -21.09 -2.74 20.69
C SER A 148 -21.65 -2.14 22.00
N ILE A 149 -20.83 -1.97 23.02
CA ILE A 149 -21.20 -1.30 24.28
C ILE A 149 -21.25 0.23 24.08
N PHE A 150 -20.40 0.78 23.19
CA PHE A 150 -20.35 2.22 22.92
C PHE A 150 -21.30 2.70 21.83
N THR A 151 -21.72 1.80 20.93
CA THR A 151 -22.63 2.13 19.84
C THR A 151 -23.96 1.39 20.03
N ASN A 152 -24.97 2.08 20.52
CA ASN A 152 -26.37 1.59 20.58
C ASN A 152 -26.99 1.42 19.17
N GLN A 153 -26.19 1.26 18.12
CA GLN A 153 -26.63 1.06 16.74
C GLN A 153 -26.07 -0.24 16.15
N ASN A 154 -26.80 -1.31 16.38
CA ASN A 154 -26.47 -2.70 15.96
C ASN A 154 -26.57 -2.99 14.45
N LYS A 155 -26.48 -2.02 13.54
CA LYS A 155 -26.80 -2.32 12.11
C LYS A 155 -25.67 -2.10 11.09
N VAL A 156 -24.60 -1.38 11.40
CA VAL A 156 -23.63 -0.99 10.35
C VAL A 156 -22.30 -1.76 10.39
N ILE A 157 -21.97 -2.38 11.51
CA ILE A 157 -20.64 -3.01 11.68
C ILE A 157 -20.63 -4.51 11.29
N ASN A 158 -21.77 -5.14 11.16
CA ASN A 158 -21.87 -6.58 10.87
C ASN A 158 -21.42 -7.00 9.45
N ASN A 159 -21.33 -6.07 8.49
CA ASN A 159 -21.00 -6.44 7.10
C ASN A 159 -19.50 -6.32 6.74
N ILE A 160 -18.70 -5.60 7.52
CA ILE A 160 -17.30 -5.31 7.11
C ILE A 160 -16.29 -6.37 7.61
N SER A 161 -16.53 -6.98 8.76
CA SER A 161 -15.54 -7.86 9.41
C SER A 161 -15.58 -9.32 8.96
N TYR A 162 -16.69 -9.81 8.42
CA TYR A 162 -16.82 -11.23 8.03
C TYR A 162 -16.38 -11.51 6.60
N GLU A 163 -16.51 -10.59 5.67
CA GLU A 163 -16.07 -10.79 4.27
C GLU A 163 -14.57 -11.01 4.13
N TRP A 164 -13.75 -10.39 4.98
CA TRP A 164 -12.30 -10.57 4.95
C TRP A 164 -11.85 -11.95 5.45
N ILE A 165 -12.56 -12.51 6.42
CA ILE A 165 -12.23 -13.81 7.02
C ILE A 165 -12.69 -14.96 6.12
N GLU A 166 -13.83 -14.83 5.44
CA GLU A 166 -14.32 -15.86 4.50
C GLU A 166 -13.50 -15.91 3.21
N LYS A 167 -13.07 -14.76 2.67
CA LYS A 167 -12.20 -14.71 1.48
C LYS A 167 -10.81 -15.31 1.73
N SER A 168 -10.26 -15.22 2.96
CA SER A 168 -8.98 -15.85 3.28
C SER A 168 -9.06 -17.38 3.43
N ASN A 169 -10.24 -17.93 3.76
CA ASN A 169 -10.45 -19.37 3.90
C ASN A 169 -10.84 -20.07 2.58
N SER A 170 -11.27 -19.34 1.54
CA SER A 170 -11.62 -19.91 0.24
C SER A 170 -10.44 -20.06 -0.72
N GLY A 171 -9.26 -19.61 -0.33
CA GLY A 171 -8.01 -19.71 -1.11
C GLY A 171 -7.13 -20.93 -0.80
N GLN A 172 -7.55 -21.83 0.11
CA GLN A 172 -6.87 -23.10 0.39
C GLN A 172 -7.76 -24.28 0.03
N LYS A 173 -7.78 -24.59 -1.27
CA LYS A 173 -8.04 -25.96 -1.78
C LYS A 173 -7.18 -26.17 -3.00
#